data_5c61643c052f4812fce9a04b49680ca9
#
_entry.id   5c61643c052f4812fce9a04b49680ca9
#
_cell.length_a   1.000
_cell.length_b   1.000
_cell.length_c   1.000
_cell.angle_alpha   90.00
_cell.angle_beta   90.00
_cell.angle_gamma   90.00
#
_symmetry.space_group_name_H-M   'P 1'
#
loop_
_entity.id
_entity.type
_entity.pdbx_description
1 polymer ?
#
loop_
_entity_poly.entity_id
_entity_poly.type
_entity_poly.pdbx_seq_one_letter_code
_entity_poly.pdbx_strand_id
1 'polypeptide(L)'
;NQSNYTPALKGKDGKFYFGGIDGLIAFDPDSFEKTNALSPVYISKFSIYNQEITVHTPNSPLKKCIEHTNKIVLPYDQSNISFDVALLSYSTTDSNQYYYKLVPLDKDWIRAASNQDISYAKLPPGNYSLQIRATNSVKEALCYPIFIYYYSASLVAVYLGLFSVFYMGHLYCTLLVLLV
;
A
#
# COMPACT_ATOMS: atom_id res chain seq x y z
N ASN A 1 -7.42 -33.90 7.79
CA ASN A 1 -8.39 -33.88 8.90
C ASN A 1 -9.57 -34.74 8.48
N GLN A 2 -9.60 -35.99 8.97
CA GLN A 2 -10.78 -36.84 8.80
C GLN A 2 -11.83 -36.32 9.80
N SER A 3 -12.81 -35.58 9.28
CA SER A 3 -14.04 -35.31 9.98
C SER A 3 -14.83 -36.61 9.99
N ASN A 4 -14.76 -37.35 11.07
CA ASN A 4 -15.73 -38.42 11.32
C ASN A 4 -17.11 -37.77 11.40
N TYR A 5 -18.10 -38.42 10.79
CA TYR A 5 -19.51 -38.02 10.79
C TYR A 5 -20.04 -37.95 12.23
N THR A 6 -19.75 -36.85 12.89
CA THR A 6 -20.27 -36.59 14.23
C THR A 6 -21.51 -35.74 14.07
N PRO A 7 -22.68 -36.21 14.46
CA PRO A 7 -23.90 -35.43 14.33
C PRO A 7 -23.78 -34.18 15.19
N ALA A 8 -24.08 -33.02 14.60
CA ALA A 8 -24.26 -31.81 15.35
C ALA A 8 -25.61 -31.88 16.08
N LEU A 9 -25.61 -31.61 17.38
CA LEU A 9 -26.83 -31.56 18.17
C LEU A 9 -27.11 -30.11 18.60
N LYS A 10 -28.33 -29.64 18.37
CA LYS A 10 -28.79 -28.38 18.98
C LYS A 10 -29.46 -28.71 20.31
N GLY A 11 -28.89 -28.23 21.40
CA GLY A 11 -29.45 -28.38 22.74
C GLY A 11 -30.73 -27.55 22.95
N LYS A 12 -31.46 -27.89 23.96
CA LYS A 12 -32.67 -27.11 24.39
C LYS A 12 -32.29 -25.72 24.90
N ASP A 13 -31.04 -25.52 25.29
CA ASP A 13 -30.44 -24.26 25.72
C ASP A 13 -30.01 -23.36 24.54
N GLY A 14 -30.28 -23.76 23.27
CA GLY A 14 -29.92 -23.01 22.08
C GLY A 14 -28.52 -23.28 21.57
N LYS A 15 -27.64 -23.93 22.34
CA LYS A 15 -26.25 -24.21 21.99
C LYS A 15 -26.13 -25.35 21.00
N PHE A 16 -25.08 -25.25 20.17
CA PHE A 16 -24.69 -26.36 19.29
C PHE A 16 -23.54 -27.16 19.92
N TYR A 17 -23.67 -28.48 19.82
CA TYR A 17 -22.71 -29.44 20.34
C TYR A 17 -22.16 -30.29 19.20
N PHE A 18 -20.84 -30.36 19.11
CA PHE A 18 -20.13 -31.19 18.13
C PHE A 18 -19.18 -32.14 18.89
N GLY A 19 -19.30 -33.41 18.63
CA GLY A 19 -18.33 -34.39 19.14
C GLY A 19 -17.07 -34.36 18.28
N GLY A 20 -15.88 -34.39 18.89
CA GLY A 20 -14.60 -34.53 18.24
C GLY A 20 -13.83 -35.71 18.84
N ILE A 21 -12.69 -36.09 18.24
CA ILE A 21 -11.84 -37.17 18.72
C ILE A 21 -11.32 -36.85 20.15
N ASP A 22 -11.05 -35.58 20.40
CA ASP A 22 -10.45 -35.11 21.67
C ASP A 22 -11.50 -34.50 22.64
N GLY A 23 -12.79 -34.64 22.35
CA GLY A 23 -13.83 -34.14 23.24
C GLY A 23 -15.05 -33.53 22.57
N LEU A 24 -15.80 -32.75 23.35
CA LEU A 24 -17.03 -32.07 22.92
C LEU A 24 -16.78 -30.59 22.75
N ILE A 25 -17.15 -30.05 21.57
CA ILE A 25 -17.16 -28.61 21.29
C ILE A 25 -18.61 -28.14 21.46
N ALA A 26 -18.81 -27.18 22.34
CA ALA A 26 -20.11 -26.50 22.51
C ALA A 26 -19.96 -25.02 22.18
N PHE A 27 -20.86 -24.47 21.39
CA PHE A 27 -20.88 -23.03 21.16
C PHE A 27 -22.32 -22.49 21.09
N ASP A 28 -22.46 -21.25 21.49
CA ASP A 28 -23.70 -20.49 21.43
C ASP A 28 -23.66 -19.60 20.18
N PRO A 29 -24.55 -19.83 19.18
CA PRO A 29 -24.55 -19.00 17.97
C PRO A 29 -24.91 -17.52 18.25
N ASP A 30 -25.67 -17.24 19.31
CA ASP A 30 -26.06 -15.90 19.68
C ASP A 30 -24.93 -15.13 20.39
N SER A 31 -23.92 -15.84 20.91
CA SER A 31 -22.75 -15.26 21.56
C SER A 31 -21.67 -14.79 20.55
N PHE A 32 -21.82 -15.09 19.25
CA PHE A 32 -20.91 -14.57 18.24
C PHE A 32 -21.08 -13.06 18.10
N GLU A 33 -20.25 -12.31 18.77
CA GLU A 33 -20.09 -10.90 18.51
C GLU A 33 -19.66 -10.74 17.05
N LYS A 34 -20.50 -10.10 16.24
CA LYS A 34 -20.08 -9.64 14.92
C LYS A 34 -18.92 -8.65 15.15
N THR A 35 -17.71 -9.13 15.10
CA THR A 35 -16.52 -8.31 15.27
C THR A 35 -16.61 -7.16 14.28
N ASN A 36 -16.88 -5.98 14.82
CA ASN A 36 -16.99 -4.75 14.04
C ASN A 36 -15.62 -4.20 13.63
N ALA A 37 -14.54 -4.97 13.84
CA ALA A 37 -13.22 -4.59 13.43
C ALA A 37 -13.15 -4.45 11.91
N LEU A 38 -12.80 -3.27 11.45
CA LEU A 38 -12.47 -3.02 10.05
C LEU A 38 -11.17 -3.76 9.75
N SER A 39 -11.20 -4.65 8.77
CA SER A 39 -9.97 -5.28 8.28
C SER A 39 -9.10 -4.22 7.63
N PRO A 40 -7.83 -4.09 8.02
CA PRO A 40 -6.95 -3.10 7.42
C PRO A 40 -6.64 -3.46 5.96
N VAL A 41 -6.55 -2.42 5.13
CA VAL A 41 -6.06 -2.54 3.75
C VAL A 41 -4.58 -2.28 3.75
N TYR A 42 -3.81 -3.15 3.10
CA TYR A 42 -2.37 -3.01 2.95
C TYR A 42 -1.99 -2.94 1.48
N ILE A 43 -0.90 -2.26 1.19
CA ILE A 43 -0.22 -2.38 -0.08
C ILE A 43 0.73 -3.56 0.03
N SER A 44 0.50 -4.59 -0.78
CA SER A 44 1.27 -5.84 -0.76
C SER A 44 2.48 -5.78 -1.68
N LYS A 45 2.42 -4.94 -2.73
CA LYS A 45 3.48 -4.85 -3.74
C LYS A 45 3.56 -3.46 -4.32
N PHE A 46 4.77 -3.03 -4.63
CA PHE A 46 5.06 -1.83 -5.37
C PHE A 46 5.93 -2.17 -6.57
N SER A 47 5.58 -1.67 -7.76
CA SER A 47 6.32 -1.92 -8.99
C SER A 47 6.58 -0.62 -9.75
N ILE A 48 7.72 -0.59 -10.44
CA ILE A 48 8.09 0.48 -11.37
C ILE A 48 8.36 -0.19 -12.73
N TYR A 49 7.69 0.28 -13.79
CA TYR A 49 7.75 -0.34 -15.14
C TYR A 49 7.46 -1.84 -15.10
N ASN A 50 6.46 -2.28 -14.31
CA ASN A 50 6.07 -3.68 -14.10
C ASN A 50 7.16 -4.56 -13.43
N GLN A 51 8.23 -3.97 -12.91
CA GLN A 51 9.24 -4.67 -12.12
C GLN A 51 8.97 -4.41 -10.64
N GLU A 52 8.85 -5.48 -9.86
CA GLU A 52 8.66 -5.38 -8.42
C GLU A 52 9.88 -4.74 -7.76
N ILE A 53 9.61 -3.75 -6.91
CA ILE A 53 10.62 -3.01 -6.17
C ILE A 53 10.54 -3.39 -4.69
N THR A 54 11.65 -3.88 -4.19
CA THR A 54 11.84 -4.19 -2.78
C THR A 54 12.93 -3.31 -2.18
N VAL A 55 13.12 -3.38 -0.88
CA VAL A 55 14.22 -2.66 -0.19
C VAL A 55 15.60 -3.08 -0.72
N HIS A 56 15.74 -4.32 -1.20
CA HIS A 56 16.99 -4.87 -1.71
C HIS A 56 17.23 -4.61 -3.21
N THR A 57 16.25 -4.03 -3.90
CA THR A 57 16.40 -3.68 -5.31
C THR A 57 17.46 -2.57 -5.45
N PRO A 58 18.43 -2.68 -6.38
CA PRO A 58 19.41 -1.63 -6.62
C PRO A 58 18.71 -0.29 -6.91
N ASN A 59 19.18 0.79 -6.28
CA ASN A 59 18.58 2.13 -6.38
C ASN A 59 17.10 2.21 -6.00
N SER A 60 16.66 1.34 -5.08
CA SER A 60 15.28 1.31 -4.60
C SER A 60 14.88 2.65 -3.96
N PRO A 61 13.71 3.21 -4.31
CA PRO A 61 13.13 4.34 -3.60
C PRO A 61 12.57 3.95 -2.22
N LEU A 62 12.48 2.65 -1.92
CA LEU A 62 11.97 2.13 -0.65
C LEU A 62 13.10 2.01 0.38
N LYS A 63 12.90 2.65 1.54
CA LYS A 63 13.79 2.51 2.71
C LYS A 63 13.32 1.44 3.70
N LYS A 64 12.06 1.04 3.60
CA LYS A 64 11.38 0.03 4.41
C LYS A 64 10.47 -0.79 3.51
N CYS A 65 9.98 -1.94 4.00
CA CYS A 65 8.95 -2.69 3.30
C CYS A 65 7.76 -1.80 2.97
N ILE A 66 7.11 -2.05 1.84
CA ILE A 66 6.04 -1.18 1.32
C ILE A 66 4.89 -1.02 2.32
N GLU A 67 4.56 -2.06 3.09
CA GLU A 67 3.50 -2.06 4.10
C GLU A 67 3.76 -1.05 5.24
N HIS A 68 5.03 -0.70 5.47
CA HIS A 68 5.46 0.23 6.51
C HIS A 68 5.99 1.56 5.93
N THR A 69 5.79 1.76 4.62
CA THR A 69 6.25 2.95 3.91
C THR A 69 5.09 3.93 3.75
N ASN A 70 5.25 5.12 4.29
CA ASN A 70 4.30 6.22 4.12
C ASN A 70 4.79 7.29 3.14
N LYS A 71 6.03 7.20 2.67
CA LYS A 71 6.65 8.18 1.77
C LYS A 71 7.54 7.49 0.75
N ILE A 72 7.28 7.74 -0.53
CA ILE A 72 8.07 7.28 -1.67
C ILE A 72 8.60 8.49 -2.42
N VAL A 73 9.89 8.49 -2.75
CA VAL A 73 10.53 9.53 -3.54
C VAL A 73 11.00 8.91 -4.85
N LEU A 74 10.42 9.35 -5.96
CA LEU A 74 10.68 8.83 -7.29
C LEU A 74 11.63 9.76 -8.05
N PRO A 75 12.69 9.24 -8.65
CA PRO A 75 13.51 9.99 -9.60
C PRO A 75 12.74 10.22 -10.92
N TYR A 76 13.22 11.18 -11.71
CA TYR A 76 12.54 11.67 -12.91
C TYR A 76 12.33 10.62 -14.02
N ASP A 77 13.06 9.53 -13.99
CA ASP A 77 12.99 8.44 -14.96
C ASP A 77 11.99 7.33 -14.58
N GLN A 78 11.37 7.42 -13.39
CA GLN A 78 10.46 6.40 -12.86
C GLN A 78 9.00 6.88 -12.85
N SER A 79 8.45 7.13 -14.03
CA SER A 79 7.10 7.70 -14.20
C SER A 79 5.96 6.69 -14.25
N ASN A 80 6.25 5.39 -14.42
CA ASN A 80 5.24 4.34 -14.46
C ASN A 80 5.29 3.52 -13.18
N ILE A 81 4.27 3.65 -12.37
CA ILE A 81 4.18 3.00 -11.06
C ILE A 81 2.93 2.16 -10.94
N SER A 82 3.01 1.06 -10.22
CA SER A 82 1.85 0.25 -9.85
C SER A 82 1.94 -0.27 -8.42
N PHE A 83 0.77 -0.50 -7.84
CA PHE A 83 0.59 -1.00 -6.48
C PHE A 83 -0.43 -2.12 -6.48
N ASP A 84 -0.10 -3.23 -5.84
CA ASP A 84 -1.07 -4.28 -5.53
C ASP A 84 -1.56 -4.07 -4.11
N VAL A 85 -2.86 -4.26 -3.88
CA VAL A 85 -3.50 -4.05 -2.59
C VAL A 85 -4.13 -5.33 -2.07
N ALA A 86 -4.12 -5.50 -0.77
CA ALA A 86 -4.72 -6.64 -0.10
C ALA A 86 -5.53 -6.19 1.12
N LEU A 87 -6.73 -6.75 1.26
CA LEU A 87 -7.53 -6.64 2.46
C LEU A 87 -7.32 -7.89 3.31
N LEU A 88 -6.81 -7.74 4.53
CA LEU A 88 -6.69 -8.85 5.46
C LEU A 88 -8.06 -9.14 6.08
N SER A 89 -8.85 -9.95 5.39
CA SER A 89 -10.17 -10.39 5.84
C SER A 89 -10.28 -11.91 5.75
N TYR A 90 -10.80 -12.53 6.80
CA TYR A 90 -11.15 -13.96 6.81
C TYR A 90 -12.49 -14.27 6.12
N SER A 91 -13.24 -13.23 5.70
CA SER A 91 -14.46 -13.41 4.93
C SER A 91 -14.15 -13.67 3.46
N THR A 92 -15.06 -14.36 2.77
CA THR A 92 -14.91 -14.74 1.35
C THR A 92 -14.49 -13.54 0.48
N THR A 93 -13.43 -13.73 -0.26
CA THR A 93 -12.70 -12.71 -1.05
C THR A 93 -13.54 -12.15 -2.21
N ASP A 94 -14.59 -12.86 -2.62
CA ASP A 94 -15.31 -12.58 -3.87
C ASP A 94 -16.19 -11.33 -3.86
N SER A 95 -16.38 -10.71 -2.70
CA SER A 95 -17.21 -9.50 -2.56
C SER A 95 -16.41 -8.21 -2.27
N ASN A 96 -15.09 -8.29 -2.17
CA ASN A 96 -14.28 -7.12 -1.86
C ASN A 96 -14.10 -6.24 -3.11
N GLN A 97 -14.41 -4.97 -2.98
CA GLN A 97 -14.20 -3.97 -4.03
C GLN A 97 -13.19 -2.95 -3.52
N TYR A 98 -12.23 -2.63 -4.38
CA TYR A 98 -11.18 -1.67 -4.07
C TYR A 98 -11.37 -0.40 -4.89
N TYR A 99 -11.18 0.74 -4.25
CA TYR A 99 -11.20 2.05 -4.86
C TYR A 99 -9.94 2.79 -4.48
N TYR A 100 -9.42 3.57 -5.39
CA TYR A 100 -8.23 4.37 -5.17
C TYR A 100 -8.38 5.76 -5.74
N LYS A 101 -7.56 6.68 -5.23
CA LYS A 101 -7.52 8.06 -5.66
C LYS A 101 -6.12 8.63 -5.42
N LEU A 102 -5.51 9.19 -6.44
CA LEU A 102 -4.22 9.89 -6.36
C LEU A 102 -4.44 11.40 -6.39
N VAL A 103 -4.41 12.03 -5.23
CA VAL A 103 -4.61 13.49 -5.09
C VAL A 103 -3.30 14.22 -5.39
N PRO A 104 -3.28 15.31 -6.19
CA PRO A 104 -4.42 16.00 -6.82
C PRO A 104 -4.76 15.54 -8.24
N LEU A 105 -4.16 14.46 -8.74
CA LEU A 105 -4.31 14.00 -10.12
C LEU A 105 -5.76 13.56 -10.42
N ASP A 106 -6.32 12.74 -9.55
CA ASP A 106 -7.67 12.22 -9.72
C ASP A 106 -8.69 13.14 -9.02
N LYS A 107 -9.81 13.40 -9.68
CA LYS A 107 -10.94 14.16 -9.10
C LYS A 107 -11.82 13.24 -8.25
N ASP A 108 -12.08 12.03 -8.74
CA ASP A 108 -13.00 11.07 -8.15
C ASP A 108 -12.31 9.75 -7.79
N TRP A 109 -12.99 8.92 -7.02
CA TRP A 109 -12.55 7.58 -6.69
C TRP A 109 -12.66 6.67 -7.91
N ILE A 110 -11.58 5.98 -8.24
CA ILE A 110 -11.50 5.03 -9.34
C ILE A 110 -11.63 3.62 -8.76
N ARG A 111 -12.47 2.80 -9.37
CA ARG A 111 -12.59 1.40 -8.98
C ARG A 111 -11.42 0.62 -9.56
N ALA A 112 -10.71 -0.12 -8.72
CA ALA A 112 -9.66 -1.03 -9.18
C ALA A 112 -10.26 -2.19 -9.99
N ALA A 113 -9.51 -2.64 -10.98
CA ALA A 113 -9.86 -3.83 -11.75
C ALA A 113 -9.84 -5.08 -10.85
N SER A 114 -10.34 -6.20 -11.38
CA SER A 114 -10.47 -7.46 -10.63
C SER A 114 -9.16 -8.00 -10.04
N ASN A 115 -8.01 -7.51 -10.50
CA ASN A 115 -6.68 -7.94 -10.04
C ASN A 115 -6.12 -7.13 -8.86
N GLN A 116 -6.92 -6.22 -8.27
CA GLN A 116 -6.46 -5.36 -7.15
C GLN A 116 -5.25 -4.46 -7.52
N ASP A 117 -4.98 -4.32 -8.81
CA ASP A 117 -3.85 -3.55 -9.35
C ASP A 117 -4.26 -2.09 -9.57
N ILE A 118 -3.43 -1.20 -9.03
CA ILE A 118 -3.53 0.25 -9.15
C ILE A 118 -2.33 0.71 -9.98
N SER A 119 -2.55 1.20 -11.20
CA SER A 119 -1.45 1.60 -12.07
C SER A 119 -1.60 3.02 -12.59
N TYR A 120 -0.48 3.74 -12.59
CA TYR A 120 -0.36 5.07 -13.16
C TYR A 120 0.79 5.09 -14.15
N ALA A 121 0.45 5.35 -15.43
CA ALA A 121 1.42 5.49 -16.49
C ALA A 121 1.75 6.97 -16.72
N LYS A 122 3.03 7.27 -16.95
CA LYS A 122 3.51 8.63 -17.27
C LYS A 122 3.07 9.68 -16.24
N LEU A 123 3.24 9.35 -14.96
CA LEU A 123 2.91 10.27 -13.86
C LEU A 123 3.68 11.59 -14.06
N PRO A 124 3.00 12.75 -14.10
CA PRO A 124 3.68 14.05 -14.14
C PRO A 124 4.51 14.29 -12.87
N PRO A 125 5.57 15.11 -12.95
CA PRO A 125 6.28 15.53 -11.74
C PRO A 125 5.36 16.28 -10.78
N GLY A 126 5.45 15.97 -9.49
CA GLY A 126 4.58 16.58 -8.49
C GLY A 126 4.60 15.85 -7.15
N ASN A 127 3.78 16.34 -6.25
CA ASN A 127 3.56 15.74 -4.94
C ASN A 127 2.17 15.13 -4.91
N TYR A 128 2.09 13.86 -4.60
CA TYR A 128 0.85 13.10 -4.64
C TYR A 128 0.56 12.41 -3.31
N SER A 129 -0.71 12.18 -3.05
CA SER A 129 -1.20 11.37 -1.94
C SER A 129 -2.08 10.26 -2.48
N LEU A 130 -1.60 9.03 -2.46
CA LEU A 130 -2.38 7.85 -2.83
C LEU A 130 -3.27 7.45 -1.66
N GLN A 131 -4.57 7.46 -1.89
CA GLN A 131 -5.60 7.02 -0.95
C GLN A 131 -6.26 5.76 -1.50
N ILE A 132 -6.44 4.76 -0.65
CA ILE A 132 -7.04 3.49 -1.03
C ILE A 132 -8.13 3.15 -0.03
N ARG A 133 -9.26 2.66 -0.51
CA ARG A 133 -10.32 2.09 0.31
C ARG A 133 -10.78 0.76 -0.25
N ALA A 134 -11.13 -0.15 0.62
CA ALA A 134 -11.80 -1.39 0.26
C ALA A 134 -13.21 -1.38 0.86
N THR A 135 -14.16 -1.90 0.12
CA THR A 135 -15.53 -2.10 0.58
C THR A 135 -15.90 -3.55 0.41
N ASN A 136 -16.60 -4.09 1.37
CA ASN A 136 -17.31 -5.35 1.22
C ASN A 136 -18.82 -5.10 1.46
N SER A 137 -19.65 -6.13 1.36
CA SER A 137 -21.11 -6.02 1.54
C SER A 137 -21.54 -5.44 2.90
N VAL A 138 -20.63 -5.30 3.86
CA VAL A 138 -20.93 -4.90 5.25
C VAL A 138 -20.22 -3.62 5.66
N LYS A 139 -19.01 -3.31 5.16
CA LYS A 139 -18.16 -2.22 5.70
C LYS A 139 -17.15 -1.67 4.70
N GLU A 140 -16.68 -0.44 5.00
CA GLU A 140 -15.55 0.20 4.37
C GLU A 140 -14.30 0.07 5.26
N ALA A 141 -13.16 -0.19 4.64
CA ALA A 141 -11.84 -0.12 5.24
C ALA A 141 -10.97 0.86 4.47
N LEU A 142 -10.21 1.69 5.19
CA LEU A 142 -9.30 2.67 4.59
C LEU A 142 -7.85 2.24 4.82
N CYS A 143 -7.02 2.44 3.80
CA CYS A 143 -5.57 2.40 3.93
C CYS A 143 -5.04 3.76 4.39
N TYR A 144 -3.94 3.78 5.13
CA TYR A 144 -3.22 5.01 5.39
C TYR A 144 -2.69 5.62 4.08
N PRO A 145 -2.80 6.94 3.88
CA PRO A 145 -2.33 7.58 2.65
C PRO A 145 -0.82 7.41 2.49
N ILE A 146 -0.38 7.06 1.28
CA ILE A 146 1.03 7.06 0.90
C ILE A 146 1.34 8.35 0.15
N PHE A 147 2.36 9.09 0.60
CA PHE A 147 2.83 10.28 -0.07
C PHE A 147 3.91 9.95 -1.10
N ILE A 148 3.67 10.35 -2.33
CA ILE A 148 4.56 10.12 -3.47
C ILE A 148 5.11 11.47 -3.91
N TYR A 149 6.44 11.60 -3.91
CA TYR A 149 7.16 12.78 -4.37
C TYR A 149 7.90 12.43 -5.65
N TYR A 150 7.50 13.05 -6.75
CA TYR A 150 8.08 12.81 -8.05
C TYR A 150 8.74 14.09 -8.58
N TYR A 151 10.05 14.05 -8.80
CA TYR A 151 10.82 15.21 -9.23
C TYR A 151 11.06 15.20 -10.74
N SER A 152 10.98 16.39 -11.38
CA SER A 152 11.33 16.56 -12.78
C SER A 152 12.84 16.62 -13.00
N ALA A 153 13.29 16.23 -14.21
CA ALA A 153 14.70 16.33 -14.59
C ALA A 153 15.22 17.80 -14.51
N SER A 154 14.38 18.79 -14.75
CA SER A 154 14.74 20.20 -14.68
C SER A 154 15.11 20.65 -13.27
N LEU A 155 14.43 20.15 -12.24
CA LEU A 155 14.78 20.46 -10.86
C LEU A 155 16.12 19.85 -10.44
N VAL A 156 16.42 18.63 -10.92
CA VAL A 156 17.72 18.00 -10.67
C VAL A 156 18.85 18.78 -11.35
N ALA A 157 18.63 19.24 -12.58
CA ALA A 157 19.61 20.06 -13.31
C ALA A 157 19.87 21.42 -12.63
N VAL A 158 18.81 22.06 -12.12
CA VAL A 158 18.94 23.32 -11.35
C VAL A 158 19.72 23.11 -10.04
N TYR A 159 19.44 22.02 -9.31
CA TYR A 159 20.18 21.70 -8.10
C TYR A 159 21.67 21.40 -8.39
N LEU A 160 21.96 20.61 -9.43
CA LEU A 160 23.34 20.32 -9.85
C LEU A 160 24.03 21.58 -10.40
N GLY A 161 23.31 22.44 -11.14
CA GLY A 161 23.80 23.72 -11.64
C GLY A 161 24.13 24.70 -10.50
N LEU A 162 23.29 24.80 -9.48
CA LEU A 162 23.57 25.60 -8.30
C LEU A 162 24.78 25.10 -7.51
N PHE A 163 24.93 23.78 -7.37
CA PHE A 163 26.12 23.21 -6.73
C PHE A 163 27.39 23.50 -7.52
N SER A 164 27.36 23.44 -8.85
CA SER A 164 28.53 23.77 -9.68
C SER A 164 28.92 25.26 -9.58
N VAL A 165 27.94 26.15 -9.55
CA VAL A 165 28.15 27.60 -9.38
C VAL A 165 28.71 27.92 -8.00
N PHE A 166 28.22 27.26 -6.95
CA PHE A 166 28.78 27.42 -5.59
C PHE A 166 30.21 26.87 -5.49
N TYR A 167 30.50 25.74 -6.13
CA TYR A 167 31.83 25.13 -6.12
C TYR A 167 32.85 25.96 -6.91
N MET A 168 32.44 26.47 -8.08
CA MET A 168 33.29 27.35 -8.86
C MET A 168 33.51 28.72 -8.19
N GLY A 169 32.48 29.28 -7.54
CA GLY A 169 32.61 30.50 -6.75
C GLY A 169 33.59 30.37 -5.59
N HIS A 170 33.61 29.24 -4.89
CA HIS A 170 34.59 28.97 -3.82
C HIS A 170 36.01 28.79 -4.37
N LEU A 171 36.20 28.17 -5.53
CA LEU A 171 37.50 28.03 -6.18
C LEU A 171 38.08 29.40 -6.62
N TYR A 172 37.24 30.29 -7.17
CA TYR A 172 37.64 31.65 -7.54
C TYR A 172 38.01 32.49 -6.33
N CYS A 173 37.28 32.35 -5.20
CA CYS A 173 37.58 33.07 -3.96
C CYS A 173 38.92 32.64 -3.33
N THR A 174 39.21 31.32 -3.39
CA THR A 174 40.49 30.79 -2.87
C THR A 174 41.69 31.13 -3.77
N LEU A 175 41.48 31.23 -5.09
CA LEU A 175 42.55 31.63 -6.03
C LEU A 175 42.88 33.13 -5.89
N LEU A 176 41.89 34.00 -5.61
CA LEU A 176 42.10 35.43 -5.40
C LEU A 176 42.84 35.73 -4.06
N VAL A 177 42.66 34.89 -3.05
CA VAL A 177 43.37 35.02 -1.77
C VAL A 177 44.84 34.55 -1.85
N LEU A 178 45.19 33.74 -2.86
CA LEU A 178 46.57 33.26 -3.08
C LEU A 178 47.41 34.18 -4.00
N LEU A 179 46.80 35.20 -4.60
CA LEU A 179 47.43 36.16 -5.51
C LEU A 179 47.64 37.55 -4.93
N VAL A 180 47.34 37.75 -3.67
CA VAL A 180 47.64 38.96 -2.84
C VAL A 180 48.65 38.59 -1.76
#